data_606225d795988d21c6235d501b01de5b
#
_entry.id   606225d795988d21c6235d501b01de5b
#
_cell.length_a   1.000
_cell.length_b   1.000
_cell.length_c   1.000
_cell.angle_alpha   90.00
_cell.angle_beta   90.00
_cell.angle_gamma   90.00
#
_symmetry.space_group_name_H-M   'P 1'
#
loop_
_entity.id
_entity.type
_entity.pdbx_description
1 polymer ?
#
loop_
_entity_poly.entity_id
_entity_poly.type
_entity_poly.pdbx_seq_one_letter_code
_entity_poly.pdbx_strand_id
1 'polypeptide(L)'
;MKDNAPINSIEARRAEKRRRRRRRRMIRTATVLIVAAFLLTAIVWGVIEVAKASKGESASFFGVKAIEVEFVDGEGTVRYSPEEIIRASGIFVNQSLLAVNKVQASNRVLEQFSYLDYVEVKNSSFSTVCIGVSEAKVLAALQAGKDWLIIGENNHVLERVTTENVPADLPRIVGGTALSEQLGGDALDERSLRICSTVLGAVEQCGLQDVTVVDITEKTNLRFWWKNQVDVVLGNESNLAEQVRAFNRLLPTLIEKNGDSVSGQLDMTSYADDKTENDRAVFTPADALKKPETSTTEESDDAQSTTDSTTAGSTTSRAA
;
A
#
# COMPACT_ATOMS: atom_id res chain seq x y z
N MET A 1 -66.40 86.05 -3.16
CA MET A 1 -66.22 84.70 -3.76
C MET A 1 -64.81 84.30 -3.46
N LYS A 2 -64.57 83.36 -2.49
CA LYS A 2 -63.28 82.82 -2.12
C LYS A 2 -63.39 81.31 -2.29
N ASP A 3 -62.54 80.76 -3.14
CA ASP A 3 -62.43 79.37 -3.51
C ASP A 3 -61.98 78.51 -2.31
N ASN A 4 -62.84 77.63 -1.85
CA ASN A 4 -62.58 76.61 -0.87
C ASN A 4 -62.43 75.27 -1.62
N ALA A 5 -61.24 75.03 -2.18
CA ALA A 5 -60.74 73.68 -2.54
C ALA A 5 -59.25 73.83 -2.55
N PRO A 6 -58.50 72.90 -1.96
CA PRO A 6 -58.51 71.47 -2.00
C PRO A 6 -57.90 70.77 -0.75
N ILE A 7 -58.36 70.92 0.43
CA ILE A 7 -57.89 70.26 1.64
C ILE A 7 -58.17 68.73 1.55
N ASN A 8 -59.33 68.34 1.00
CA ASN A 8 -59.76 66.95 0.86
C ASN A 8 -58.88 66.08 -0.06
N SER A 9 -58.14 66.68 -1.00
CA SER A 9 -57.32 65.93 -1.92
C SER A 9 -55.99 65.44 -1.29
N ILE A 10 -55.46 66.16 -0.31
CA ILE A 10 -54.22 65.84 0.40
C ILE A 10 -54.47 64.72 1.41
N GLU A 11 -55.57 64.73 2.12
CA GLU A 11 -55.95 63.68 3.08
C GLU A 11 -56.27 62.36 2.37
N ALA A 12 -57.00 62.41 1.27
CA ALA A 12 -57.30 61.25 0.44
C ALA A 12 -55.98 60.57 -0.06
N ARG A 13 -55.03 61.37 -0.53
CA ARG A 13 -53.70 60.87 -0.98
C ARG A 13 -52.86 60.28 0.18
N ARG A 14 -52.95 60.82 1.39
CA ARG A 14 -52.33 60.34 2.61
C ARG A 14 -52.97 59.02 3.08
N ALA A 15 -54.28 58.92 3.02
CA ALA A 15 -55.03 57.70 3.36
C ALA A 15 -54.68 56.54 2.35
N GLU A 16 -54.57 56.82 1.06
CA GLU A 16 -54.23 55.85 0.05
C GLU A 16 -52.82 55.38 0.19
N LYS A 17 -51.82 56.24 0.49
CA LYS A 17 -50.45 55.88 0.79
C LYS A 17 -50.31 54.94 2.04
N ARG A 18 -51.16 55.24 3.09
CA ARG A 18 -51.22 54.39 4.29
C ARG A 18 -51.83 53.03 3.99
N ARG A 19 -52.87 52.93 3.17
CA ARG A 19 -53.50 51.68 2.72
C ARG A 19 -52.50 50.83 1.84
N ARG A 20 -51.75 51.44 0.92
CA ARG A 20 -50.75 50.78 0.08
C ARG A 20 -49.57 50.26 0.93
N ARG A 21 -49.14 51.03 1.97
CA ARG A 21 -48.08 50.57 2.89
C ARG A 21 -48.51 49.37 3.77
N ARG A 22 -49.74 49.39 4.27
CA ARG A 22 -50.36 48.31 5.05
C ARG A 22 -50.54 47.08 4.18
N ARG A 23 -51.04 47.24 2.96
CA ARG A 23 -51.17 46.10 1.99
C ARG A 23 -49.85 45.49 1.62
N ARG A 24 -48.83 46.31 1.40
CA ARG A 24 -47.47 45.81 1.13
C ARG A 24 -46.83 45.06 2.34
N ARG A 25 -47.09 45.51 3.54
CA ARG A 25 -46.66 44.82 4.77
C ARG A 25 -47.43 43.52 4.94
N MET A 26 -48.71 43.47 4.76
CA MET A 26 -49.53 42.26 4.82
C MET A 26 -49.12 41.24 3.75
N ILE A 27 -48.83 41.69 2.52
CA ILE A 27 -48.35 40.79 1.47
C ILE A 27 -46.97 40.23 1.84
N ARG A 28 -46.05 41.03 2.36
CA ARG A 28 -44.72 40.55 2.79
C ARG A 28 -44.82 39.57 3.96
N THR A 29 -45.67 39.84 4.96
CA THR A 29 -45.86 38.89 6.07
C THR A 29 -46.56 37.62 5.61
N ALA A 30 -47.51 37.69 4.70
CA ALA A 30 -48.18 36.54 4.11
C ALA A 30 -47.20 35.70 3.29
N THR A 31 -46.33 36.32 2.47
CA THR A 31 -45.30 35.58 1.70
C THR A 31 -44.28 34.91 2.63
N VAL A 32 -43.82 35.57 3.69
CA VAL A 32 -42.90 34.95 4.68
C VAL A 32 -43.58 33.78 5.39
N LEU A 33 -44.84 33.89 5.78
CA LEU A 33 -45.58 32.80 6.41
C LEU A 33 -45.81 31.61 5.46
N ILE A 34 -46.08 31.87 4.18
CA ILE A 34 -46.21 30.80 3.17
C ILE A 34 -44.89 30.08 2.97
N VAL A 35 -43.76 30.82 2.84
CA VAL A 35 -42.44 30.22 2.71
C VAL A 35 -42.06 29.42 3.97
N ALA A 36 -42.36 29.97 5.16
CA ALA A 36 -42.08 29.24 6.41
C ALA A 36 -42.95 27.97 6.54
N ALA A 37 -44.22 28.02 6.13
CA ALA A 37 -45.11 26.86 6.10
C ALA A 37 -44.59 25.80 5.10
N PHE A 38 -44.11 26.25 3.95
CA PHE A 38 -43.51 25.33 2.92
C PHE A 38 -42.23 24.68 3.42
N LEU A 39 -41.35 25.41 4.12
CA LEU A 39 -40.16 24.88 4.75
C LEU A 39 -40.49 23.88 5.87
N LEU A 40 -41.47 24.19 6.71
CA LEU A 40 -41.92 23.27 7.75
C LEU A 40 -42.53 21.98 7.19
N THR A 41 -43.34 22.07 6.14
CA THR A 41 -43.88 20.87 5.48
C THR A 41 -42.77 20.04 4.83
N ALA A 42 -41.75 20.67 4.22
CA ALA A 42 -40.60 19.97 3.67
C ALA A 42 -39.77 19.27 4.76
N ILE A 43 -39.56 19.92 5.92
CA ILE A 43 -38.85 19.32 7.06
C ILE A 43 -39.66 18.13 7.63
N VAL A 44 -40.95 18.29 7.86
CA VAL A 44 -41.82 17.23 8.37
C VAL A 44 -41.85 16.04 7.39
N TRP A 45 -41.93 16.33 6.11
CA TRP A 45 -41.91 15.29 5.07
C TRP A 45 -40.56 14.56 5.05
N GLY A 46 -39.43 15.28 5.15
CA GLY A 46 -38.10 14.69 5.26
C GLY A 46 -37.93 13.80 6.50
N VAL A 47 -38.47 14.23 7.66
CA VAL A 47 -38.44 13.41 8.90
C VAL A 47 -39.30 12.16 8.76
N ILE A 48 -40.47 12.25 8.11
CA ILE A 48 -41.33 11.07 7.86
C ILE A 48 -40.62 10.07 6.92
N GLU A 49 -39.90 10.56 5.90
CA GLU A 49 -39.15 9.69 4.98
C GLU A 49 -37.98 9.00 5.67
N VAL A 50 -37.24 9.73 6.50
CA VAL A 50 -36.17 9.13 7.32
C VAL A 50 -36.71 8.08 8.30
N ALA A 51 -37.85 8.36 8.92
CA ALA A 51 -38.51 7.43 9.84
C ALA A 51 -39.07 6.19 9.14
N LYS A 52 -39.55 6.31 7.90
CA LYS A 52 -39.97 5.15 7.06
C LYS A 52 -38.77 4.32 6.58
N ALA A 53 -37.67 4.98 6.21
CA ALA A 53 -36.45 4.32 5.79
C ALA A 53 -35.86 3.43 6.91
N SER A 54 -35.98 3.85 8.18
CA SER A 54 -35.54 3.08 9.33
C SER A 54 -36.38 1.81 9.60
N LYS A 55 -37.60 1.71 9.02
CA LYS A 55 -38.52 0.56 9.17
C LYS A 55 -38.57 -0.39 7.98
N GLY A 56 -37.72 -0.16 6.95
CA GLY A 56 -37.65 -1.03 5.79
C GLY A 56 -38.86 -1.03 4.85
N GLU A 57 -39.86 -0.17 5.13
CA GLU A 57 -41.10 -0.10 4.36
C GLU A 57 -41.19 1.21 3.60
N SER A 58 -40.56 1.36 2.46
CA SER A 58 -41.00 2.29 1.40
C SER A 58 -39.95 2.41 0.31
N ALA A 59 -40.36 2.37 -0.94
CA ALA A 59 -39.62 2.94 -2.05
C ALA A 59 -39.45 4.46 -1.79
N SER A 60 -38.39 4.83 -1.04
CA SER A 60 -38.04 6.21 -0.76
C SER A 60 -37.76 6.93 -2.07
N PHE A 61 -38.28 8.17 -2.24
CA PHE A 61 -37.94 8.99 -3.40
C PHE A 61 -36.42 9.17 -3.57
N PHE A 62 -35.66 9.06 -2.48
CA PHE A 62 -34.20 9.03 -2.43
C PHE A 62 -33.67 7.62 -2.10
N GLY A 63 -34.34 6.58 -2.52
CA GLY A 63 -33.87 5.19 -2.33
C GLY A 63 -32.80 4.82 -3.33
N VAL A 64 -31.85 3.99 -2.90
CA VAL A 64 -30.86 3.35 -3.77
C VAL A 64 -31.58 2.41 -4.72
N LYS A 65 -31.56 2.70 -6.01
CA LYS A 65 -32.16 1.85 -7.05
C LYS A 65 -31.14 0.97 -7.74
N ALA A 66 -29.88 1.43 -7.85
CA ALA A 66 -28.78 0.70 -8.44
C ALA A 66 -27.51 0.89 -7.61
N ILE A 67 -26.69 -0.15 -7.58
CA ILE A 67 -25.34 -0.13 -7.00
C ILE A 67 -24.41 -0.60 -8.11
N GLU A 68 -23.45 0.22 -8.45
CA GLU A 68 -22.47 -0.02 -9.50
C GLU A 68 -21.09 -0.17 -8.85
N VAL A 69 -20.28 -1.11 -9.37
CA VAL A 69 -18.88 -1.24 -8.97
C VAL A 69 -18.03 -0.82 -10.16
N GLU A 70 -17.13 0.12 -9.93
CA GLU A 70 -16.22 0.67 -10.92
C GLU A 70 -14.78 0.33 -10.53
N PHE A 71 -14.02 -0.26 -11.44
CA PHE A 71 -12.60 -0.54 -11.24
C PHE A 71 -11.79 0.65 -11.73
N VAL A 72 -11.10 1.33 -10.82
CA VAL A 72 -10.43 2.60 -11.08
C VAL A 72 -9.24 2.41 -12.01
N ASP A 73 -8.55 1.26 -11.92
CA ASP A 73 -7.34 0.97 -12.70
C ASP A 73 -7.62 0.40 -14.10
N GLY A 74 -8.89 0.32 -14.50
CA GLY A 74 -9.35 0.17 -15.89
C GLY A 74 -9.18 -1.20 -16.55
N GLU A 75 -8.32 -2.10 -16.10
CA GLU A 75 -8.01 -3.37 -16.77
C GLU A 75 -7.67 -4.55 -15.82
N GLY A 76 -8.09 -4.51 -14.58
CA GLY A 76 -7.87 -5.63 -13.68
C GLY A 76 -8.90 -6.75 -13.87
N THR A 77 -8.45 -7.98 -14.10
CA THR A 77 -9.24 -9.16 -13.72
C THR A 77 -9.35 -9.13 -12.21
N VAL A 78 -10.38 -8.47 -11.71
CA VAL A 78 -10.57 -8.29 -10.30
C VAL A 78 -10.75 -9.67 -9.66
N ARG A 79 -9.94 -9.95 -8.68
CA ARG A 79 -9.98 -11.18 -7.89
C ARG A 79 -11.33 -11.40 -7.23
N TYR A 80 -12.11 -10.33 -7.04
CA TYR A 80 -13.42 -10.33 -6.41
C TYR A 80 -14.52 -9.89 -7.37
N SER A 81 -15.66 -10.57 -7.32
CA SER A 81 -16.81 -10.21 -8.16
C SER A 81 -17.48 -8.92 -7.64
N PRO A 82 -18.11 -8.14 -8.55
CA PRO A 82 -18.88 -6.96 -8.15
C PRO A 82 -19.96 -7.27 -7.09
N GLU A 83 -20.59 -8.44 -7.17
CA GLU A 83 -21.63 -8.89 -6.24
C GLU A 83 -21.08 -9.13 -4.83
N GLU A 84 -19.85 -9.64 -4.71
CA GLU A 84 -19.17 -9.83 -3.42
C GLU A 84 -18.83 -8.49 -2.80
N ILE A 85 -18.32 -7.54 -3.58
CA ILE A 85 -17.99 -6.17 -3.12
C ILE A 85 -19.26 -5.46 -2.65
N ILE A 86 -20.35 -5.53 -3.41
CA ILE A 86 -21.65 -4.94 -3.03
C ILE A 86 -22.14 -5.55 -1.71
N ARG A 87 -22.06 -6.86 -1.57
CA ARG A 87 -22.49 -7.56 -0.35
C ARG A 87 -21.65 -7.14 0.86
N ALA A 88 -20.33 -7.04 0.71
CA ALA A 88 -19.41 -6.63 1.76
C ALA A 88 -19.67 -5.18 2.21
N SER A 89 -20.01 -4.28 1.28
CA SER A 89 -20.32 -2.88 1.59
C SER A 89 -21.50 -2.72 2.56
N GLY A 90 -22.43 -3.71 2.58
CA GLY A 90 -23.66 -3.65 3.34
C GLY A 90 -24.68 -2.63 2.82
N ILE A 91 -24.50 -2.16 1.58
CA ILE A 91 -25.47 -1.31 0.89
C ILE A 91 -26.43 -2.19 0.13
N PHE A 92 -27.72 -1.89 0.22
CA PHE A 92 -28.76 -2.66 -0.46
C PHE A 92 -29.78 -1.78 -1.19
N VAL A 93 -30.38 -2.35 -2.20
CA VAL A 93 -31.43 -1.67 -2.99
C VAL A 93 -32.63 -1.35 -2.09
N ASN A 94 -33.26 -0.21 -2.33
CA ASN A 94 -34.34 0.40 -1.54
C ASN A 94 -33.94 0.98 -0.18
N GLN A 95 -32.66 0.94 0.20
CA GLN A 95 -32.14 1.68 1.34
C GLN A 95 -32.21 3.19 1.05
N SER A 96 -32.45 4.02 2.07
CA SER A 96 -32.36 5.47 1.90
C SER A 96 -30.92 5.89 1.60
N LEU A 97 -30.74 6.63 0.51
CA LEU A 97 -29.42 7.15 0.11
C LEU A 97 -28.78 8.04 1.18
N LEU A 98 -29.62 8.77 1.94
CA LEU A 98 -29.18 9.60 3.06
C LEU A 98 -28.74 8.80 4.28
N ALA A 99 -29.21 7.56 4.41
CA ALA A 99 -28.83 6.65 5.49
C ALA A 99 -27.57 5.81 5.18
N VAL A 100 -27.05 5.88 3.94
CA VAL A 100 -25.81 5.17 3.56
C VAL A 100 -24.63 5.82 4.22
N ASN A 101 -24.00 5.13 5.15
CA ASN A 101 -22.71 5.54 5.71
C ASN A 101 -21.57 5.05 4.78
N LYS A 102 -21.12 5.95 3.90
CA LYS A 102 -20.13 5.66 2.87
C LYS A 102 -18.79 5.22 3.43
N VAL A 103 -18.31 5.90 4.47
CA VAL A 103 -17.03 5.57 5.13
C VAL A 103 -17.08 4.17 5.75
N GLN A 104 -18.18 3.86 6.44
CA GLN A 104 -18.34 2.53 7.04
C GLN A 104 -18.46 1.45 5.97
N ALA A 105 -19.14 1.71 4.85
CA ALA A 105 -19.25 0.77 3.73
C ALA A 105 -17.88 0.53 3.07
N SER A 106 -17.10 1.59 2.83
CA SER A 106 -15.74 1.50 2.31
C SER A 106 -14.83 0.67 3.22
N ASN A 107 -14.84 0.96 4.53
CA ASN A 107 -14.02 0.22 5.50
C ASN A 107 -14.38 -1.27 5.58
N ARG A 108 -15.67 -1.62 5.53
CA ARG A 108 -16.10 -3.03 5.51
C ARG A 108 -15.57 -3.79 4.31
N VAL A 109 -15.54 -3.15 3.15
CA VAL A 109 -15.01 -3.76 1.93
C VAL A 109 -13.49 -3.96 2.08
N LEU A 110 -12.74 -2.95 2.54
CA LEU A 110 -11.29 -3.06 2.78
C LEU A 110 -10.95 -4.11 3.85
N GLU A 111 -11.71 -4.18 4.94
CA GLU A 111 -11.51 -5.18 6.00
C GLU A 111 -11.76 -6.62 5.52
N GLN A 112 -12.67 -6.79 4.56
CA GLN A 112 -13.04 -8.13 4.06
C GLN A 112 -12.13 -8.61 2.93
N PHE A 113 -11.58 -7.69 2.13
CA PHE A 113 -10.84 -8.00 0.91
C PHE A 113 -9.42 -7.40 0.95
N SER A 114 -8.46 -8.19 1.41
CA SER A 114 -7.06 -7.77 1.60
C SER A 114 -6.35 -7.36 0.30
N TYR A 115 -6.80 -7.84 -0.85
CA TYR A 115 -6.25 -7.45 -2.16
C TYR A 115 -6.88 -6.19 -2.75
N LEU A 116 -7.69 -5.44 -1.99
CA LEU A 116 -8.14 -4.11 -2.38
C LEU A 116 -7.32 -3.06 -1.63
N ASP A 117 -6.74 -2.14 -2.37
CA ASP A 117 -5.93 -1.03 -1.84
C ASP A 117 -6.77 0.21 -1.57
N TYR A 118 -7.73 0.45 -2.44
CA TYR A 118 -8.57 1.64 -2.38
C TYR A 118 -10.03 1.28 -2.62
N VAL A 119 -10.91 1.84 -1.77
CA VAL A 119 -12.36 1.72 -1.93
C VAL A 119 -13.01 3.07 -1.65
N GLU A 120 -13.71 3.60 -2.62
CA GLU A 120 -14.48 4.84 -2.51
C GLU A 120 -15.96 4.58 -2.76
N VAL A 121 -16.81 5.00 -1.85
CA VAL A 121 -18.27 4.95 -2.02
C VAL A 121 -18.78 6.35 -2.31
N LYS A 122 -19.31 6.57 -3.50
CA LYS A 122 -19.85 7.86 -3.95
C LYS A 122 -21.28 7.71 -4.51
N ASN A 123 -22.04 8.80 -4.50
CA ASN A 123 -23.32 8.83 -5.22
C ASN A 123 -23.02 9.20 -6.68
N SER A 124 -23.35 8.31 -7.60
CA SER A 124 -23.28 8.59 -9.04
C SER A 124 -24.50 9.40 -9.51
N SER A 125 -25.65 9.17 -8.89
CA SER A 125 -26.88 9.91 -9.16
C SER A 125 -27.77 10.03 -7.92
N PHE A 126 -28.97 10.59 -8.08
CA PHE A 126 -29.99 10.68 -7.01
C PHE A 126 -30.51 9.33 -6.51
N SER A 127 -30.17 8.24 -7.19
CA SER A 127 -30.64 6.89 -6.85
C SER A 127 -29.61 5.80 -7.10
N THR A 128 -28.39 6.14 -7.48
CA THR A 128 -27.30 5.20 -7.77
C THR A 128 -26.11 5.46 -6.86
N VAL A 129 -25.63 4.40 -6.21
CA VAL A 129 -24.37 4.40 -5.47
C VAL A 129 -23.32 3.72 -6.34
N CYS A 130 -22.18 4.36 -6.47
CA CYS A 130 -21.00 3.80 -7.13
C CYS A 130 -19.94 3.46 -6.07
N ILE A 131 -19.41 2.23 -6.14
CA ILE A 131 -18.30 1.75 -5.32
C ILE A 131 -17.10 1.65 -6.26
N GLY A 132 -16.20 2.65 -6.20
CA GLY A 132 -14.93 2.61 -6.90
C GLY A 132 -13.95 1.75 -6.12
N VAL A 133 -13.28 0.82 -6.78
CA VAL A 133 -12.29 -0.07 -6.18
C VAL A 133 -11.00 -0.09 -7.00
N SER A 134 -9.87 -0.22 -6.33
CA SER A 134 -8.56 -0.43 -6.93
C SER A 134 -7.91 -1.66 -6.29
N GLU A 135 -7.26 -2.47 -7.10
CA GLU A 135 -6.58 -3.68 -6.64
C GLU A 135 -5.18 -3.34 -6.13
N ALA A 136 -4.76 -3.98 -5.04
CA ALA A 136 -3.43 -3.81 -4.49
C ALA A 136 -2.40 -4.46 -5.43
N LYS A 137 -1.39 -3.70 -5.81
CA LYS A 137 -0.24 -4.25 -6.54
C LYS A 137 0.64 -5.04 -5.58
N VAL A 138 0.95 -6.27 -5.97
CA VAL A 138 1.82 -7.16 -5.20
C VAL A 138 3.27 -6.69 -5.35
N LEU A 139 3.96 -6.49 -4.22
CA LEU A 139 5.37 -6.09 -4.19
C LEU A 139 6.30 -7.30 -4.12
N ALA A 140 6.11 -8.16 -3.13
CA ALA A 140 7.00 -9.27 -2.83
C ALA A 140 6.41 -10.26 -1.83
N ALA A 141 7.11 -11.37 -1.57
CA ALA A 141 6.84 -12.29 -0.47
C ALA A 141 7.84 -12.05 0.67
N LEU A 142 7.37 -11.64 1.85
CA LEU A 142 8.16 -11.43 3.05
C LEU A 142 8.21 -12.69 3.90
N GLN A 143 9.39 -13.11 4.33
CA GLN A 143 9.54 -14.25 5.22
C GLN A 143 9.03 -13.95 6.64
N ALA A 144 8.10 -14.76 7.14
CA ALA A 144 7.54 -14.68 8.49
C ALA A 144 7.62 -16.06 9.17
N GLY A 145 8.74 -16.31 9.82
CA GLY A 145 9.02 -17.60 10.43
C GLY A 145 9.10 -18.74 9.42
N LYS A 146 8.13 -19.65 9.42
CA LYS A 146 8.04 -20.77 8.46
C LYS A 146 7.19 -20.47 7.24
N ASP A 147 6.35 -19.44 7.35
CA ASP A 147 5.43 -19.02 6.31
C ASP A 147 5.94 -17.76 5.60
N TRP A 148 5.21 -17.36 4.57
CA TRP A 148 5.47 -16.17 3.80
C TRP A 148 4.24 -15.28 3.77
N LEU A 149 4.46 -13.98 3.86
CA LEU A 149 3.42 -12.97 3.71
C LEU A 149 3.56 -12.35 2.33
N ILE A 150 2.53 -12.46 1.51
CA ILE A 150 2.45 -11.68 0.28
C ILE A 150 2.11 -10.24 0.67
N ILE A 151 2.95 -9.29 0.29
CA ILE A 151 2.81 -7.89 0.65
C ILE A 151 2.57 -7.03 -0.60
N GLY A 152 1.75 -5.99 -0.43
CA GLY A 152 1.49 -5.00 -1.47
C GLY A 152 2.49 -3.85 -1.44
N GLU A 153 2.49 -3.04 -2.52
CA GLU A 153 3.30 -1.80 -2.61
C GLU A 153 2.95 -0.80 -1.48
N ASN A 154 1.71 -0.84 -0.99
CA ASN A 154 1.21 -0.05 0.14
C ASN A 154 1.66 -0.58 1.52
N ASN A 155 2.54 -1.60 1.56
CA ASN A 155 3.01 -2.28 2.77
C ASN A 155 1.97 -3.14 3.50
N HIS A 156 0.79 -3.37 2.94
CA HIS A 156 -0.21 -4.22 3.59
C HIS A 156 0.03 -5.70 3.32
N VAL A 157 -0.24 -6.53 4.34
CA VAL A 157 -0.26 -7.99 4.19
C VAL A 157 -1.52 -8.37 3.41
N LEU A 158 -1.33 -8.91 2.20
CA LEU A 158 -2.42 -9.32 1.31
C LEU A 158 -2.85 -10.75 1.57
N GLU A 159 -1.88 -11.65 1.78
CA GLU A 159 -2.11 -13.08 1.97
C GLU A 159 -0.99 -13.72 2.78
N ARG A 160 -1.29 -14.80 3.50
CA ARG A 160 -0.31 -15.66 4.15
C ARG A 160 -0.26 -17.00 3.43
N VAL A 161 0.93 -17.40 3.00
CA VAL A 161 1.14 -18.62 2.22
C VAL A 161 2.26 -19.47 2.79
N THR A 162 2.21 -20.77 2.53
CA THR A 162 3.34 -21.68 2.82
C THR A 162 4.42 -21.52 1.77
N THR A 163 5.65 -21.98 2.07
CA THR A 163 6.80 -21.90 1.16
C THR A 163 6.53 -22.48 -0.23
N GLU A 164 5.70 -23.52 -0.32
CA GLU A 164 5.36 -24.19 -1.57
C GLU A 164 4.40 -23.40 -2.45
N ASN A 165 3.62 -22.51 -1.83
CA ASN A 165 2.58 -21.70 -2.50
C ASN A 165 3.02 -20.27 -2.84
N VAL A 166 4.28 -19.91 -2.55
CA VAL A 166 4.84 -18.62 -2.99
C VAL A 166 4.96 -18.63 -4.51
N PRO A 167 4.35 -17.66 -5.23
CA PRO A 167 4.49 -17.54 -6.68
C PRO A 167 5.98 -17.51 -7.08
N ALA A 168 6.34 -18.24 -8.11
CA ALA A 168 7.75 -18.40 -8.52
C ALA A 168 8.35 -17.11 -9.13
N ASP A 169 7.51 -16.29 -9.69
CA ASP A 169 7.82 -14.99 -10.30
C ASP A 169 7.91 -13.84 -9.30
N LEU A 170 7.49 -14.10 -8.05
CA LEU A 170 7.46 -13.07 -7.02
C LEU A 170 8.80 -13.01 -6.27
N PRO A 171 9.45 -11.83 -6.17
CA PRO A 171 10.64 -11.66 -5.36
C PRO A 171 10.39 -11.98 -3.88
N ARG A 172 11.36 -12.62 -3.24
CA ARG A 172 11.31 -12.97 -1.82
C ARG A 172 12.15 -11.99 -1.01
N ILE A 173 11.58 -11.43 0.07
CA ILE A 173 12.30 -10.58 1.01
C ILE A 173 12.69 -11.42 2.22
N VAL A 174 13.96 -11.41 2.57
CA VAL A 174 14.50 -12.08 3.75
C VAL A 174 15.19 -11.07 4.67
N GLY A 175 15.19 -11.35 5.98
CA GLY A 175 15.84 -10.50 6.97
C GLY A 175 15.02 -9.34 7.48
N GLY A 176 13.82 -9.12 6.94
CA GLY A 176 12.83 -8.19 7.49
C GLY A 176 12.09 -8.82 8.68
N THR A 177 11.80 -8.01 9.70
CA THR A 177 10.89 -8.43 10.77
C THR A 177 9.47 -7.98 10.40
N ALA A 178 8.55 -8.93 10.28
CA ALA A 178 7.15 -8.60 10.07
C ALA A 178 6.60 -7.84 11.28
N LEU A 179 6.07 -6.64 11.06
CA LEU A 179 5.39 -5.84 12.10
C LEU A 179 4.03 -6.43 12.42
N SER A 180 3.32 -6.89 11.42
CA SER A 180 2.02 -7.56 11.54
C SER A 180 1.98 -8.77 10.62
N GLU A 181 1.37 -9.85 11.11
CA GLU A 181 1.04 -11.02 10.30
C GLU A 181 -0.46 -11.07 9.95
N GLN A 182 -1.22 -10.04 10.37
CA GLN A 182 -2.65 -9.92 10.10
C GLN A 182 -2.88 -9.33 8.72
N LEU A 183 -3.87 -9.85 8.01
CA LEU A 183 -4.28 -9.32 6.71
C LEU A 183 -4.68 -7.85 6.82
N GLY A 184 -4.23 -7.05 5.89
CA GLY A 184 -4.45 -5.60 5.87
C GLY A 184 -3.59 -4.80 6.86
N GLY A 185 -2.78 -5.47 7.69
CA GLY A 185 -1.82 -4.80 8.59
C GLY A 185 -0.51 -4.46 7.89
N ASP A 186 0.25 -3.50 8.45
CA ASP A 186 1.56 -3.12 7.93
C ASP A 186 2.58 -4.24 8.09
N ALA A 187 3.18 -4.67 6.99
CA ALA A 187 4.11 -5.79 6.94
C ALA A 187 5.51 -5.42 7.41
N LEU A 188 6.07 -4.32 6.92
CA LEU A 188 7.44 -3.88 7.15
C LEU A 188 7.49 -2.55 7.89
N ASP A 189 8.55 -2.33 8.65
CA ASP A 189 8.87 -0.99 9.15
C ASP A 189 9.23 -0.03 8.00
N GLU A 190 9.10 1.27 8.24
CA GLU A 190 9.30 2.32 7.23
C GLU A 190 10.66 2.23 6.51
N ARG A 191 11.71 1.84 7.24
CA ARG A 191 13.05 1.71 6.66
C ARG A 191 13.14 0.51 5.72
N SER A 192 12.71 -0.65 6.19
CA SER A 192 12.71 -1.90 5.41
C SER A 192 11.84 -1.76 4.16
N LEU A 193 10.67 -1.13 4.30
CA LEU A 193 9.80 -0.82 3.17
C LEU A 193 10.50 0.08 2.15
N ARG A 194 11.15 1.16 2.60
CA ARG A 194 11.87 2.08 1.71
C ARG A 194 13.00 1.38 0.96
N ILE A 195 13.77 0.50 1.60
CA ILE A 195 14.83 -0.27 0.95
C ILE A 195 14.23 -1.18 -0.11
N CYS A 196 13.24 -2.00 0.27
CA CYS A 196 12.61 -2.96 -0.64
C CYS A 196 11.95 -2.27 -1.84
N SER A 197 11.17 -1.22 -1.60
CA SER A 197 10.51 -0.47 -2.68
C SER A 197 11.51 0.27 -3.57
N THR A 198 12.65 0.73 -3.04
CA THR A 198 13.71 1.34 -3.85
C THR A 198 14.37 0.31 -4.77
N VAL A 199 14.74 -0.85 -4.22
CA VAL A 199 15.38 -1.93 -5.01
C VAL A 199 14.40 -2.49 -6.05
N LEU A 200 13.21 -2.92 -5.62
CA LEU A 200 12.22 -3.54 -6.51
C LEU A 200 11.64 -2.54 -7.52
N GLY A 201 11.43 -1.28 -7.11
CA GLY A 201 11.03 -0.23 -8.04
C GLY A 201 12.09 0.07 -9.10
N ALA A 202 13.39 0.01 -8.76
CA ALA A 202 14.46 0.14 -9.74
C ALA A 202 14.53 -1.08 -10.67
N VAL A 203 14.29 -2.29 -10.16
CA VAL A 203 14.18 -3.54 -10.93
C VAL A 203 13.08 -3.41 -11.99
N GLU A 204 11.88 -2.98 -11.59
CA GLU A 204 10.75 -2.77 -12.50
C GLU A 204 11.05 -1.69 -13.55
N GLN A 205 11.55 -0.52 -13.10
CA GLN A 205 11.86 0.61 -13.99
C GLN A 205 12.89 0.29 -15.07
N CYS A 206 13.91 -0.53 -14.75
CA CYS A 206 14.92 -0.91 -15.74
C CYS A 206 14.58 -2.20 -16.50
N GLY A 207 13.43 -2.83 -16.22
CA GLY A 207 12.98 -4.06 -16.87
C GLY A 207 13.83 -5.29 -16.53
N LEU A 208 14.54 -5.28 -15.39
CA LEU A 208 15.35 -6.41 -14.94
C LEU A 208 14.44 -7.56 -14.54
N GLN A 209 14.58 -8.69 -15.22
CA GLN A 209 13.85 -9.92 -14.94
C GLN A 209 14.63 -10.83 -13.98
N ASP A 210 13.94 -11.80 -13.39
CA ASP A 210 14.54 -12.92 -12.64
C ASP A 210 15.26 -12.51 -11.33
N VAL A 211 14.90 -11.38 -10.72
CA VAL A 211 15.28 -11.07 -9.33
C VAL A 211 14.49 -11.97 -8.40
N THR A 212 15.16 -12.84 -7.66
CA THR A 212 14.53 -13.91 -6.88
C THR A 212 14.44 -13.61 -5.39
N VAL A 213 15.49 -12.99 -4.83
CA VAL A 213 15.56 -12.68 -3.40
C VAL A 213 16.13 -11.29 -3.19
N VAL A 214 15.60 -10.57 -2.22
CA VAL A 214 16.16 -9.33 -1.68
C VAL A 214 16.45 -9.56 -0.20
N ASP A 215 17.70 -9.46 0.21
CA ASP A 215 18.14 -9.66 1.59
C ASP A 215 18.43 -8.32 2.26
N ILE A 216 17.69 -8.04 3.30
CA ILE A 216 17.78 -6.84 4.13
C ILE A 216 18.21 -7.15 5.57
N THR A 217 18.75 -8.37 5.81
CA THR A 217 19.16 -8.83 7.15
C THR A 217 20.18 -7.89 7.76
N GLU A 218 21.20 -7.52 7.00
CA GLU A 218 22.27 -6.65 7.46
C GLU A 218 22.17 -5.26 6.84
N LYS A 219 22.11 -4.23 7.68
CA LYS A 219 21.94 -2.83 7.27
C LYS A 219 23.03 -2.27 6.37
N THR A 220 24.23 -2.85 6.44
CA THR A 220 25.42 -2.42 5.71
C THR A 220 25.83 -3.41 4.64
N ASN A 221 25.04 -4.46 4.44
CA ASN A 221 25.33 -5.54 3.50
C ASN A 221 24.04 -5.97 2.79
N LEU A 222 23.29 -4.97 2.29
CA LEU A 222 22.09 -5.21 1.48
C LEU A 222 22.48 -5.89 0.18
N ARG A 223 21.68 -6.87 -0.27
CA ARG A 223 21.96 -7.63 -1.47
C ARG A 223 20.70 -8.15 -2.14
N PHE A 224 20.81 -8.54 -3.38
CA PHE A 224 19.76 -9.30 -4.06
C PHE A 224 20.36 -10.42 -4.91
N TRP A 225 19.56 -11.44 -5.21
CA TRP A 225 19.94 -12.55 -6.08
C TRP A 225 19.24 -12.46 -7.43
N TRP A 226 20.02 -12.59 -8.48
CA TRP A 226 19.53 -12.77 -9.84
C TRP A 226 19.58 -14.24 -10.22
N LYS A 227 18.45 -14.82 -10.66
CA LYS A 227 18.28 -16.26 -11.00
C LYS A 227 18.73 -17.24 -9.91
N ASN A 228 18.83 -16.85 -8.66
CA ASN A 228 19.49 -17.61 -7.57
C ASN A 228 20.95 -18.00 -7.87
N GLN A 229 21.61 -17.36 -8.83
CA GLN A 229 22.95 -17.68 -9.30
C GLN A 229 23.95 -16.58 -9.02
N VAL A 230 23.54 -15.31 -9.20
CA VAL A 230 24.42 -14.17 -8.96
C VAL A 230 23.96 -13.44 -7.71
N ASP A 231 24.81 -13.41 -6.70
CA ASP A 231 24.66 -12.62 -5.48
C ASP A 231 25.19 -11.20 -5.74
N VAL A 232 24.29 -10.21 -5.77
CA VAL A 232 24.65 -8.81 -6.02
C VAL A 232 24.66 -8.06 -4.70
N VAL A 233 25.86 -7.68 -4.25
CA VAL A 233 26.08 -6.95 -3.00
C VAL A 233 25.99 -5.45 -3.27
N LEU A 234 24.97 -4.82 -2.68
CA LEU A 234 24.72 -3.37 -2.76
C LEU A 234 25.40 -2.60 -1.63
N GLY A 235 25.58 -3.24 -0.48
CA GLY A 235 26.17 -2.63 0.72
C GLY A 235 25.14 -1.88 1.56
N ASN A 236 25.23 -0.57 1.64
CA ASN A 236 24.35 0.25 2.46
C ASN A 236 23.15 0.82 1.65
N GLU A 237 22.32 1.64 2.29
CA GLU A 237 21.13 2.24 1.65
C GLU A 237 21.42 3.32 0.60
N SER A 238 22.70 3.70 0.43
CA SER A 238 23.05 4.75 -0.54
C SER A 238 23.07 4.18 -1.95
N ASN A 239 22.53 4.95 -2.90
CA ASN A 239 22.60 4.65 -4.34
C ASN A 239 21.97 3.31 -4.80
N LEU A 240 21.10 2.68 -3.99
CA LEU A 240 20.48 1.38 -4.29
C LEU A 240 19.88 1.32 -5.71
N ALA A 241 19.06 2.30 -6.06
CA ALA A 241 18.42 2.34 -7.37
C ALA A 241 19.43 2.42 -8.51
N GLU A 242 20.51 3.20 -8.34
CA GLU A 242 21.53 3.34 -9.37
C GLU A 242 22.39 2.07 -9.49
N GLN A 243 22.69 1.43 -8.37
CA GLN A 243 23.40 0.13 -8.37
C GLN A 243 22.58 -0.94 -9.09
N VAL A 244 21.27 -1.02 -8.87
CA VAL A 244 20.38 -1.94 -9.61
C VAL A 244 20.39 -1.65 -11.11
N ARG A 245 20.27 -0.38 -11.51
CA ARG A 245 20.35 0.03 -12.93
C ARG A 245 21.72 -0.29 -13.53
N ALA A 246 22.79 -0.09 -12.76
CA ALA A 246 24.15 -0.41 -13.19
C ALA A 246 24.33 -1.93 -13.38
N PHE A 247 23.79 -2.74 -12.46
CA PHE A 247 23.77 -4.19 -12.64
C PHE A 247 23.08 -4.58 -13.96
N ASN A 248 21.92 -4.03 -14.24
CA ASN A 248 21.19 -4.31 -15.49
C ASN A 248 22.02 -3.94 -16.73
N ARG A 249 22.77 -2.82 -16.68
CA ARG A 249 23.70 -2.43 -17.77
C ARG A 249 24.90 -3.36 -17.92
N LEU A 250 25.40 -3.91 -16.80
CA LEU A 250 26.56 -4.81 -16.79
C LEU A 250 26.19 -6.27 -17.14
N LEU A 251 24.95 -6.65 -16.94
CA LEU A 251 24.47 -8.03 -17.11
C LEU A 251 24.77 -8.64 -18.48
N PRO A 252 24.57 -7.97 -19.63
CA PRO A 252 24.93 -8.51 -20.94
C PRO A 252 26.42 -8.86 -21.05
N THR A 253 27.30 -7.99 -20.55
CA THR A 253 28.76 -8.21 -20.55
C THR A 253 29.15 -9.35 -19.60
N LEU A 254 28.44 -9.48 -18.48
CA LEU A 254 28.67 -10.55 -17.53
C LEU A 254 28.34 -11.92 -18.15
N ILE A 255 27.21 -12.00 -18.85
CA ILE A 255 26.75 -13.20 -19.57
C ILE A 255 27.71 -13.51 -20.74
N GLU A 256 28.15 -12.53 -21.52
CA GLU A 256 29.09 -12.72 -22.63
C GLU A 256 30.41 -13.31 -22.16
N LYS A 257 30.96 -12.87 -21.02
CA LYS A 257 32.24 -13.32 -20.48
C LYS A 257 32.18 -14.67 -19.77
N ASN A 258 31.04 -15.01 -19.13
CA ASN A 258 30.93 -16.17 -18.25
C ASN A 258 29.95 -17.24 -18.75
N GLY A 259 29.19 -16.93 -19.83
CA GLY A 259 28.14 -17.79 -20.36
C GLY A 259 26.80 -17.61 -19.65
N ASP A 260 25.77 -18.30 -20.16
CA ASP A 260 24.39 -18.22 -19.65
C ASP A 260 24.20 -18.74 -18.22
N SER A 261 25.14 -19.58 -17.76
CA SER A 261 25.16 -20.16 -16.41
C SER A 261 26.04 -19.36 -15.45
N VAL A 262 26.18 -18.07 -15.65
CA VAL A 262 26.98 -17.20 -14.78
C VAL A 262 26.55 -17.35 -13.32
N SER A 263 27.49 -17.67 -12.45
CA SER A 263 27.29 -17.89 -11.02
C SER A 263 28.47 -17.31 -10.24
N GLY A 264 28.13 -16.58 -9.16
CA GLY A 264 29.14 -15.91 -8.34
C GLY A 264 28.59 -14.72 -7.57
N GLN A 265 29.48 -13.85 -7.10
CA GLN A 265 29.17 -12.64 -6.39
C GLN A 265 29.63 -11.42 -7.18
N LEU A 266 28.75 -10.44 -7.32
CA LEU A 266 29.06 -9.13 -7.87
C LEU A 266 29.03 -8.10 -6.74
N ASP A 267 30.19 -7.60 -6.35
CA ASP A 267 30.30 -6.53 -5.37
C ASP A 267 30.16 -5.16 -6.06
N MET A 268 29.11 -4.44 -5.67
CA MET A 268 28.78 -3.08 -6.14
C MET A 268 28.88 -2.03 -5.03
N THR A 269 29.44 -2.38 -3.88
CA THR A 269 29.52 -1.47 -2.71
C THR A 269 30.29 -0.18 -3.01
N SER A 270 31.30 -0.26 -3.88
CA SER A 270 32.10 0.88 -4.33
C SER A 270 31.54 1.58 -5.57
N TYR A 271 30.37 1.16 -6.06
CA TYR A 271 29.77 1.77 -7.23
C TYR A 271 28.94 2.98 -6.81
N ALA A 272 29.33 4.16 -7.27
CA ALA A 272 28.59 5.41 -7.12
C ALA A 272 28.37 6.07 -8.49
N ASP A 273 27.33 6.90 -8.63
CA ASP A 273 26.97 7.54 -9.90
C ASP A 273 27.96 8.66 -10.31
N ASP A 274 28.74 9.16 -9.34
CA ASP A 274 29.83 10.11 -9.59
C ASP A 274 31.01 9.34 -10.22
N LYS A 275 31.15 9.42 -11.54
CA LYS A 275 32.20 8.82 -12.38
C LYS A 275 33.63 9.14 -11.87
N THR A 276 33.94 8.68 -10.69
CA THR A 276 35.29 8.73 -10.12
C THR A 276 36.08 7.49 -10.55
N GLU A 277 37.40 7.61 -10.66
CA GLU A 277 38.30 6.51 -11.06
C GLU A 277 38.19 5.26 -10.19
N ASN A 278 37.45 5.34 -9.07
CA ASN A 278 37.28 4.26 -8.08
C ASN A 278 35.95 3.52 -8.18
N ASP A 279 35.04 3.91 -9.09
CA ASP A 279 33.76 3.23 -9.29
C ASP A 279 33.97 1.86 -9.94
N ARG A 280 33.96 0.81 -9.14
CA ARG A 280 34.21 -0.55 -9.61
C ARG A 280 33.14 -1.49 -9.13
N ALA A 281 32.60 -2.27 -10.08
CA ALA A 281 31.89 -3.49 -9.80
C ALA A 281 32.90 -4.66 -9.95
N VAL A 282 33.00 -5.49 -8.93
CA VAL A 282 33.93 -6.63 -8.90
C VAL A 282 33.15 -7.92 -8.93
N PHE A 283 33.30 -8.68 -10.01
CA PHE A 283 32.69 -10.00 -10.12
C PHE A 283 33.68 -11.10 -9.68
N THR A 284 33.25 -11.93 -8.73
CA THR A 284 33.97 -13.09 -8.24
C THR A 284 33.20 -14.36 -8.59
N PRO A 285 33.67 -15.20 -9.51
CA PRO A 285 32.98 -16.44 -9.87
C PRO A 285 32.81 -17.37 -8.66
N ALA A 286 31.77 -18.21 -8.69
CA ALA A 286 31.43 -19.10 -7.58
C ALA A 286 32.57 -20.07 -7.21
N ASP A 287 33.35 -20.51 -8.19
CA ASP A 287 34.50 -21.40 -7.94
C ASP A 287 35.61 -20.72 -7.14
N ALA A 288 35.78 -19.42 -7.29
CA ALA A 288 36.77 -18.64 -6.54
C ALA A 288 36.29 -18.27 -5.12
N LEU A 289 34.97 -18.33 -4.87
CA LEU A 289 34.38 -18.11 -3.53
C LEU A 289 34.50 -19.34 -2.62
N LYS A 290 34.72 -20.53 -3.18
CA LYS A 290 35.02 -21.72 -2.39
C LYS A 290 36.41 -21.51 -1.79
N LYS A 291 36.47 -21.32 -0.45
CA LYS A 291 37.71 -21.23 0.31
C LYS A 291 38.60 -22.43 -0.06
N PRO A 292 39.91 -22.25 -0.40
CA PRO A 292 40.77 -23.36 -0.65
C PRO A 292 40.82 -24.22 0.62
N GLU A 293 40.48 -25.50 0.48
CA GLU A 293 40.75 -26.48 1.52
C GLU A 293 42.24 -26.40 1.79
N THR A 294 42.59 -26.09 3.03
CA THR A 294 43.98 -26.04 3.48
C THR A 294 44.60 -27.38 3.13
N SER A 295 45.43 -27.43 2.07
CA SER A 295 46.31 -28.55 1.80
C SER A 295 47.22 -28.66 3.00
N THR A 296 46.98 -29.63 3.85
CA THR A 296 47.90 -30.09 4.86
C THR A 296 49.10 -30.65 4.10
N THR A 297 50.16 -29.87 3.98
CA THR A 297 51.45 -30.32 3.57
C THR A 297 51.91 -31.28 4.68
N GLU A 298 51.88 -32.57 4.39
CA GLU A 298 52.63 -33.55 5.17
C GLU A 298 54.11 -33.22 4.99
N GLU A 299 54.65 -32.54 5.98
CA GLU A 299 56.10 -32.45 6.16
C GLU A 299 56.59 -33.80 6.68
N SER A 300 57.20 -34.55 5.79
CA SER A 300 57.94 -35.75 6.11
C SER A 300 59.15 -35.38 6.97
N ASP A 301 59.06 -35.72 8.23
CA ASP A 301 60.19 -35.67 9.19
C ASP A 301 61.05 -36.95 9.04
N ASP A 302 62.21 -36.76 8.53
CA ASP A 302 63.25 -37.78 8.50
C ASP A 302 64.26 -37.50 9.62
N ALA A 303 64.30 -38.46 10.55
CA ALA A 303 65.37 -38.93 11.42
C ALA A 303 66.39 -37.94 12.01
N GLN A 304 66.59 -37.95 13.30
CA GLN A 304 67.77 -38.62 13.92
C GLN A 304 67.81 -38.48 15.44
N SER A 305 67.85 -39.65 16.06
CA SER A 305 68.42 -40.10 17.32
C SER A 305 69.42 -39.16 18.00
N THR A 306 69.30 -38.97 19.32
CA THR A 306 70.28 -39.38 20.36
C THR A 306 69.75 -39.10 21.77
N THR A 307 69.74 -40.18 22.55
CA THR A 307 70.06 -40.37 23.98
C THR A 307 70.39 -39.18 24.83
N ASP A 308 69.80 -38.91 25.99
CA ASP A 308 70.26 -39.50 27.28
C ASP A 308 69.47 -38.98 28.47
N SER A 309 69.14 -39.93 29.29
CA SER A 309 69.06 -40.04 30.75
C SER A 309 68.61 -38.86 31.67
N THR A 310 67.75 -39.29 32.57
CA THR A 310 67.84 -39.29 34.01
C THR A 310 67.11 -38.22 34.84
N THR A 311 66.28 -38.80 35.68
CA THR A 311 66.05 -38.57 37.11
C THR A 311 64.84 -37.75 37.57
N ALA A 312 63.87 -38.50 38.07
CA ALA A 312 63.30 -38.53 39.40
C ALA A 312 62.81 -37.21 40.09
N GLY A 313 61.67 -37.35 40.65
CA GLY A 313 61.25 -36.61 41.84
C GLY A 313 59.77 -36.14 41.74
N SER A 314 58.84 -36.99 42.07
CA SER A 314 58.24 -37.14 43.39
C SER A 314 57.56 -35.91 43.99
N THR A 315 56.34 -36.17 44.29
CA THR A 315 55.55 -35.85 45.50
C THR A 315 54.52 -34.74 45.40
N THR A 316 53.28 -35.11 45.39
CA THR A 316 52.28 -35.08 46.46
C THR A 316 51.56 -33.76 46.71
N SER A 317 50.25 -33.91 46.63
CA SER A 317 49.27 -33.58 47.67
C SER A 317 48.55 -32.22 47.64
N ARG A 318 47.25 -32.31 47.43
CA ARG A 318 46.13 -32.07 48.32
C ARG A 318 45.55 -30.65 48.42
N ALA A 319 44.32 -30.61 47.95
CA ALA A 319 43.09 -30.16 48.58
C ALA A 319 43.05 -28.77 49.29
N ALA A 320 42.14 -27.93 48.76
CA ALA A 320 40.96 -27.54 49.51
C ALA A 320 39.97 -26.96 48.49
#